data_a2f1ec756e1fc4ad285e4ffcee56a83a
#
_entry.id   a2f1ec756e1fc4ad285e4ffcee56a83a
#
_cell.length_a   1.000
_cell.length_b   1.000
_cell.length_c   1.000
_cell.angle_alpha   90.00
_cell.angle_beta   90.00
_cell.angle_gamma   90.00
#
_symmetry.space_group_name_H-M   'P 1'
#
loop_
_entity.id
_entity.type
_entity.pdbx_description
1 polymer ?
#
loop_
_entity_poly.entity_id
_entity_poly.type
_entity_poly.pdbx_seq_one_letter_code
_entity_poly.pdbx_strand_id
1 'polypeptide(L)' 'MNENIIILTNGGHYEAWGSLVELCKAKGFSHNYLKRLKYPFEYKGLRFIRVPFQSSNGC' A
#
# COMPACT_ATOMS: atom_id res chain seq x y z
N MET A 1 8.85 -10.90 12.25
CA MET A 1 8.69 -10.89 10.80
C MET A 1 8.45 -9.50 10.29
N ASN A 2 9.07 -9.19 9.19
CA ASN A 2 8.90 -7.87 8.59
C ASN A 2 7.73 -7.90 7.63
N GLU A 3 6.84 -6.95 7.78
CA GLU A 3 5.74 -6.80 6.88
C GLU A 3 5.74 -5.39 6.35
N ASN A 4 5.23 -5.23 5.16
CA ASN A 4 5.12 -3.92 4.55
C ASN A 4 3.68 -3.49 4.58
N ILE A 5 3.49 -2.21 4.89
CA ILE A 5 2.17 -1.62 4.89
C ILE A 5 2.09 -0.68 3.71
N ILE A 6 1.01 -0.78 2.98
CA ILE A 6 0.75 0.10 1.85
C ILE A 6 -0.09 1.26 2.34
N ILE A 7 0.44 2.46 2.18
CA ILE A 7 -0.29 3.67 2.55
C ILE A 7 -0.85 4.27 1.28
N LEU A 8 -2.15 4.44 1.27
CA LEU A 8 -2.85 5.02 0.14
C LEU A 8 -3.32 6.40 0.55
N THR A 9 -2.88 7.41 -0.16
CA THR A 9 -3.29 8.78 0.16
C THR A 9 -4.08 9.35 -1.00
N ASN A 10 -5.08 10.14 -0.65
CA ASN A 10 -5.96 10.75 -1.63
C ASN A 10 -6.44 12.08 -1.10
N GLY A 11 -5.72 13.15 -1.42
CA GLY A 11 -6.18 14.49 -1.12
C GLY A 11 -6.51 14.76 0.33
N GLY A 12 -5.77 14.18 1.25
CA GLY A 12 -6.00 14.40 2.66
C GLY A 12 -6.56 13.18 3.37
N HIS A 13 -6.92 12.17 2.62
CA HIS A 13 -7.36 10.90 3.20
C HIS A 13 -6.23 9.90 3.17
N TYR A 14 -6.14 9.11 4.22
CA TYR A 14 -5.10 8.10 4.33
C TYR A 14 -5.74 6.76 4.61
N GLU A 15 -5.25 5.73 3.96
CA GLU A 15 -5.67 4.37 4.22
C GLU A 15 -4.44 3.51 4.35
N ALA A 16 -4.43 2.63 5.33
CA ALA A 16 -3.32 1.70 5.53
C ALA A 16 -3.80 0.31 5.20
N TRP A 17 -3.06 -0.37 4.35
CA TRP A 17 -3.39 -1.73 3.93
C TRP A 17 -2.23 -2.64 4.23
N GLY A 18 -2.53 -3.78 4.79
CA GLY A 18 -1.48 -4.74 5.11
C GLY A 18 -0.98 -5.50 3.90
N SER A 19 -1.69 -5.42 2.78
CA SER A 19 -1.35 -6.20 1.62
C SER A 19 -1.85 -5.50 0.37
N LEU A 20 -1.00 -5.49 -0.67
CA LEU A 20 -1.42 -4.91 -1.94
C LEU A 20 -2.55 -5.72 -2.56
N VAL A 21 -2.55 -7.03 -2.35
CA VAL A 21 -3.61 -7.89 -2.88
C VAL A 21 -4.95 -7.46 -2.31
N GLU A 22 -5.02 -7.25 -1.01
CA GLU A 22 -6.26 -6.85 -0.37
C GLU A 22 -6.70 -5.48 -0.85
N LEU A 23 -5.73 -4.59 -0.99
CA LEU A 23 -6.03 -3.24 -1.47
C LEU A 23 -6.62 -3.29 -2.86
N CYS A 24 -6.02 -4.07 -3.74
CA CYS A 24 -6.49 -4.16 -5.12
C CYS A 24 -7.87 -4.78 -5.20
N LYS A 25 -8.14 -5.76 -4.36
CA LYS A 25 -9.47 -6.36 -4.34
C LYS A 25 -10.51 -5.37 -3.89
N ALA A 26 -10.19 -4.60 -2.86
CA ALA A 26 -11.14 -3.64 -2.30
C ALA A 26 -11.41 -2.50 -3.26
N LYS A 27 -10.38 -2.08 -3.99
CA LYS A 27 -10.51 -0.93 -4.88
C LYS A 27 -10.78 -1.32 -6.32
N GLY A 28 -10.67 -2.60 -6.63
CA GLY A 28 -10.87 -3.03 -8.01
C GLY A 28 -9.72 -2.72 -8.92
N PHE A 29 -8.52 -2.65 -8.37
CA PHE A 29 -7.33 -2.38 -9.17
C PHE A 29 -6.69 -3.68 -9.64
N SER A 30 -5.84 -3.57 -10.65
CA SER A 30 -5.13 -4.71 -11.17
C SER A 30 -3.87 -4.94 -10.35
N HIS A 31 -3.85 -6.02 -9.60
CA HIS A 31 -2.70 -6.34 -8.78
C HIS A 31 -1.47 -6.62 -9.64
N ASN A 32 -1.68 -7.31 -10.76
CA ASN A 32 -0.56 -7.63 -11.65
C ASN A 32 0.12 -6.37 -12.19
N TYR A 33 -0.66 -5.34 -12.42
CA TYR A 33 -0.11 -4.10 -12.91
C TYR A 33 0.61 -3.33 -11.79
N LEU A 34 -0.05 -3.21 -10.66
CA LEU A 34 0.48 -2.38 -9.58
C LEU A 34 1.73 -2.98 -8.95
N LYS A 35 1.81 -4.30 -8.90
CA LYS A 35 2.96 -4.93 -8.28
C LYS A 35 4.25 -4.69 -9.06
N ARG A 36 4.14 -4.28 -10.31
CA ARG A 36 5.30 -3.99 -11.13
C ARG A 36 5.83 -2.59 -10.92
N LEU A 37 5.04 -1.73 -10.32
CA LEU A 37 5.42 -0.36 -10.11
C LEU A 37 6.31 -0.24 -8.89
N LYS A 38 7.19 0.73 -8.93
CA LYS A 38 8.10 0.97 -7.82
C LYS A 38 7.53 2.04 -6.92
N TYR A 39 7.53 1.79 -5.64
CA TYR A 39 7.04 2.75 -4.67
C TYR A 39 8.05 3.87 -4.47
N PRO A 40 7.59 5.06 -4.20
CA PRO A 40 6.18 5.47 -4.24
C PRO A 40 5.73 5.72 -5.68
N PHE A 41 4.45 5.53 -5.93
CA PHE A 41 3.92 5.80 -7.26
C PHE A 41 2.50 6.32 -7.14
N GLU A 42 1.99 6.87 -8.24
CA GLU A 42 0.62 7.37 -8.30
C GLU A 42 -0.15 6.59 -9.33
N TYR A 43 -1.40 6.32 -9.02
CA TYR A 43 -2.26 5.57 -9.90
C TYR A 43 -3.68 6.07 -9.68
N LYS A 44 -4.29 6.56 -10.76
CA LYS A 44 -5.67 7.07 -10.73
C LYS A 44 -5.88 8.12 -9.65
N GLY A 45 -4.89 9.00 -9.51
CA GLY A 45 -5.01 10.08 -8.55
C GLY A 45 -4.71 9.70 -7.12
N LEU A 46 -4.32 8.47 -6.90
CA LEU A 46 -3.98 7.98 -5.56
C LEU A 46 -2.48 7.77 -5.48
N ARG A 47 -1.92 8.12 -4.35
CA ARG A 47 -0.49 7.92 -4.13
C ARG A 47 -0.29 6.69 -3.26
N PHE A 48 0.53 5.79 -3.74
CA PHE A 48 0.82 4.54 -3.06
C PHE A 48 2.22 4.63 -2.46
N ILE A 49 2.31 4.40 -1.17
CA ILE A 49 3.58 4.43 -0.45
C ILE A 49 3.70 3.15 0.32
N ARG A 50 4.88 2.54 0.27
CA ARG A 50 5.13 1.34 1.05
C ARG A 50 6.08 1.67 2.17
N VAL A 51 5.69 1.33 3.38
CA VAL A 51 6.54 1.53 4.54
C VAL A 51 6.74 0.19 5.24
N PRO A 52 7.92 -0.05 5.76
CA PRO A 52 8.17 -1.29 6.49
C PRO A 52 7.49 -1.20 7.85
N PHE A 53 6.81 -2.27 8.20
CA PHE A 53 6.16 -2.35 9.49
C PHE A 53 6.90 -3.38 10.33
N GLN A 54 7.44 -2.94 11.42
CA GLN A 54 8.09 -3.84 12.35
C GLN A 54 7.25 -3.89 13.61
N SER A 55 6.69 -5.04 13.88
CA SER A 55 6.05 -5.24 15.16
C SER A 55 7.14 -5.70 16.10
N SER A 56 7.71 -4.84 16.75
CA SER A 56 8.75 -5.27 17.65
C SER A 56 8.16 -5.58 18.97
N ASN A 57 8.23 -5.60 19.21
CA ASN A 57 8.03 -5.60 20.19
C ASN A 57 8.73 -5.54 20.94
N GLY A 58 8.84 -5.21 20.85
CA GLY A 58 9.19 -5.11 21.42
C GLY A 58 9.51 -4.86 21.85
N CYS A 59 9.40 -4.87 21.82
CA CYS A 59 9.37 -4.79 22.16
C CYS A 59 9.42 -4.63 22.25
#